data_7f924ecd1fe717d92244b82cd248441e
#
_entry.id   7f924ecd1fe717d92244b82cd248441e
#
_cell.length_a   1.000
_cell.length_b   1.000
_cell.length_c   1.000
_cell.angle_alpha   90.00
_cell.angle_beta   90.00
_cell.angle_gamma   90.00
#
_symmetry.space_group_name_H-M   'P 1'
#
loop_
_entity.id
_entity.type
_entity.pdbx_description
1 polymer ?
#
loop_
_entity_poly.entity_id
_entity_poly.type
_entity_poly.pdbx_seq_one_letter_code
_entity_poly.pdbx_strand_id
1 'polypeptide(L)'
;MAQSISLEKVISLLGLSHEQMVSVSLHNPRQFDAQSVSGYSKLLVVLSRGDGRMKIMNRRIDGVPVSTTIINESLFKKDCLNEELGGAAAHLLLIPYTPLLGEEFLRSMEATYCRHISMESLRNLILSYKLSSTFFIVTPEYILYDKLKRISTIYPLSRNHIKNLDRRSIEIVLGKLKKSLDTLVYEGYLKKNIIGYSPTEKLVDRILSEKTLINTSEDFEHIFKLYISTKQPSVLDFIRYATLDPSTLMIPKIPDPEDYLYTITSLGPQPFPIRLTVEEFIKNLVGVDVEKVKVKRSGGILNATYTVEFYREGKLERIFVKKYLNWSDFKWVAAWLWALGVKNFSIMASTRMSNEIYFINKLAELGFNTAEVLHINWKDKILFQKYIEGENTIQYIKSRGLDKVGEAAEKLGRVVAELHLNDVTMGDCNPFSFIFTGSQEIYLTDLEQCSLKGLKPWDLTELILYTAHYLPANLVEEFAYIFSKAYLENGGDLGDLKESTEQKYTRLLSPLTPFWIQSRAIKGIQKILEEKGYH
;
A
#
# COMPACT_ATOMS: atom_id res chain seq x y z
N MET A 1 -24.16 -0.33 -44.89
CA MET A 1 -22.96 -1.20 -44.89
C MET A 1 -21.80 -0.39 -44.34
N ALA A 2 -21.27 -0.73 -43.19
CA ALA A 2 -20.06 -0.10 -42.70
C ALA A 2 -18.92 -0.46 -43.66
N GLN A 3 -18.35 0.53 -44.35
CA GLN A 3 -17.20 0.30 -45.22
C GLN A 3 -16.01 -0.11 -44.36
N SER A 4 -15.55 -1.38 -44.51
CA SER A 4 -14.36 -1.86 -43.81
C SER A 4 -13.11 -1.23 -44.42
N ILE A 5 -12.30 -0.62 -43.57
CA ILE A 5 -10.97 -0.14 -43.95
C ILE A 5 -10.09 -1.36 -44.18
N SER A 6 -9.66 -1.59 -45.44
CA SER A 6 -8.75 -2.71 -45.80
C SER A 6 -7.29 -2.29 -45.67
N LEU A 7 -6.40 -3.28 -45.52
CA LEU A 7 -4.94 -3.07 -45.48
C LEU A 7 -4.44 -2.38 -46.75
N GLU A 8 -4.96 -2.74 -47.93
CA GLU A 8 -4.60 -2.14 -49.21
C GLU A 8 -4.87 -0.62 -49.23
N LYS A 9 -6.01 -0.18 -48.70
CA LYS A 9 -6.35 1.24 -48.61
C LYS A 9 -5.40 1.97 -47.68
N VAL A 10 -4.96 1.34 -46.58
CA VAL A 10 -3.97 1.91 -45.65
C VAL A 10 -2.60 2.06 -46.32
N ILE A 11 -2.17 1.03 -47.06
CA ILE A 11 -0.92 1.06 -47.83
C ILE A 11 -0.93 2.19 -48.85
N SER A 12 -2.00 2.29 -49.65
CA SER A 12 -2.17 3.36 -50.65
C SER A 12 -2.19 4.75 -50.01
N LEU A 13 -2.89 4.91 -48.89
CA LEU A 13 -2.98 6.19 -48.17
C LEU A 13 -1.63 6.69 -47.66
N LEU A 14 -0.79 5.78 -47.16
CA LEU A 14 0.48 6.09 -46.53
C LEU A 14 1.67 6.12 -47.50
N GLY A 15 1.49 5.55 -48.70
CA GLY A 15 2.57 5.39 -49.67
C GLY A 15 3.71 4.47 -49.16
N LEU A 16 3.36 3.47 -48.35
CA LEU A 16 4.30 2.51 -47.75
C LEU A 16 4.19 1.16 -48.43
N SER A 17 5.26 0.36 -48.44
CA SER A 17 5.21 -1.02 -48.84
C SER A 17 4.84 -1.93 -47.66
N HIS A 18 4.29 -3.12 -47.97
CA HIS A 18 3.95 -4.12 -46.99
C HIS A 18 5.16 -4.52 -46.10
N GLU A 19 6.35 -4.61 -46.69
CA GLU A 19 7.60 -5.00 -46.05
C GLU A 19 8.11 -3.96 -45.02
N GLN A 20 7.65 -2.73 -45.13
CA GLN A 20 8.01 -1.67 -44.18
C GLN A 20 7.16 -1.69 -42.88
N MET A 21 6.07 -2.48 -42.87
CA MET A 21 5.11 -2.53 -41.79
C MET A 21 5.26 -3.81 -40.97
N VAL A 22 5.41 -3.70 -39.65
CA VAL A 22 5.40 -4.82 -38.71
C VAL A 22 3.96 -5.16 -38.32
N SER A 23 3.16 -4.14 -38.07
CA SER A 23 1.75 -4.34 -37.75
C SER A 23 0.90 -3.12 -38.11
N VAL A 24 -0.38 -3.40 -38.36
CA VAL A 24 -1.42 -2.40 -38.59
C VAL A 24 -2.67 -2.83 -37.84
N SER A 25 -3.25 -1.95 -37.08
CA SER A 25 -4.52 -2.21 -36.38
C SER A 25 -5.48 -1.02 -36.48
N LEU A 26 -6.75 -1.36 -36.61
CA LEU A 26 -7.86 -0.42 -36.62
C LEU A 26 -8.54 -0.41 -35.26
N HIS A 27 -8.54 0.73 -34.57
CA HIS A 27 -9.14 0.93 -33.26
C HIS A 27 -10.45 1.70 -33.43
N ASN A 28 -11.55 1.07 -33.05
CA ASN A 28 -12.86 1.69 -33.01
C ASN A 28 -13.51 1.41 -31.65
N PRO A 29 -13.65 2.41 -30.77
CA PRO A 29 -14.22 2.22 -29.44
C PRO A 29 -15.70 1.84 -29.44
N ARG A 30 -16.39 1.95 -30.58
CA ARG A 30 -17.79 1.61 -30.78
C ARG A 30 -18.00 0.52 -31.83
N GLN A 31 -17.03 -0.35 -32.00
CA GLN A 31 -17.08 -1.43 -33.03
C GLN A 31 -18.31 -2.33 -32.90
N PHE A 32 -18.94 -2.36 -31.74
CA PHE A 32 -20.06 -3.25 -31.42
C PHE A 32 -21.42 -2.56 -31.35
N ASP A 33 -21.48 -1.24 -31.50
CA ASP A 33 -22.73 -0.50 -31.50
C ASP A 33 -23.13 -0.14 -32.92
N ALA A 34 -24.02 -0.97 -33.47
CA ALA A 34 -24.43 -0.87 -34.89
C ALA A 34 -25.22 0.41 -35.24
N GLN A 35 -25.61 1.21 -34.26
CA GLN A 35 -26.43 2.42 -34.49
C GLN A 35 -25.64 3.74 -34.43
N SER A 36 -24.39 3.75 -33.96
CA SER A 36 -23.61 4.98 -33.87
C SER A 36 -22.48 5.05 -34.87
N VAL A 37 -22.77 5.42 -36.08
CA VAL A 37 -21.77 5.83 -37.10
C VAL A 37 -21.28 7.25 -36.79
N SER A 38 -20.83 7.53 -35.60
CA SER A 38 -20.00 8.70 -35.35
C SER A 38 -18.55 8.29 -35.63
N GLY A 39 -18.23 8.35 -36.89
CA GLY A 39 -17.07 7.75 -37.50
C GLY A 39 -15.77 8.48 -37.21
N TYR A 40 -15.17 8.26 -36.05
CA TYR A 40 -13.76 8.58 -35.84
C TYR A 40 -13.01 7.27 -35.56
N SER A 41 -12.27 6.80 -36.55
CA SER A 41 -11.44 5.61 -36.44
C SER A 41 -9.99 6.00 -36.22
N LYS A 42 -9.25 5.22 -35.41
CA LYS A 42 -7.80 5.32 -35.32
C LYS A 42 -7.12 4.14 -35.97
N LEU A 43 -6.05 4.43 -36.66
CA LEU A 43 -5.09 3.44 -37.12
C LEU A 43 -3.81 3.54 -36.29
N LEU A 44 -3.30 2.40 -35.88
CA LEU A 44 -1.94 2.28 -35.39
C LEU A 44 -1.14 1.52 -36.46
N VAL A 45 -0.05 2.13 -36.92
CA VAL A 45 0.87 1.56 -37.88
C VAL A 45 2.26 1.48 -37.27
N VAL A 46 2.75 0.28 -37.10
CA VAL A 46 4.10 0.02 -36.58
C VAL A 46 5.02 -0.33 -37.75
N LEU A 47 6.09 0.46 -37.89
CA LEU A 47 7.08 0.30 -38.96
C LEU A 47 8.30 -0.48 -38.49
N SER A 48 8.89 -1.31 -39.34
CA SER A 48 10.16 -2.01 -39.08
C SER A 48 11.34 -1.05 -38.88
N ARG A 49 11.34 0.08 -39.58
CA ARG A 49 12.35 1.14 -39.50
C ARG A 49 11.67 2.51 -39.51
N GLY A 50 12.35 3.51 -38.93
CA GLY A 50 11.83 4.88 -38.89
C GLY A 50 12.79 5.83 -38.21
N ASP A 51 12.45 7.12 -38.17
CA ASP A 51 13.28 8.21 -37.64
C ASP A 51 13.27 8.33 -36.10
N GLY A 52 12.78 7.31 -35.39
CA GLY A 52 12.72 7.32 -33.92
C GLY A 52 11.69 8.25 -33.33
N ARG A 53 10.73 8.72 -34.12
CA ARG A 53 9.66 9.64 -33.70
C ARG A 53 8.29 9.08 -34.00
N MET A 54 7.33 9.35 -33.10
CA MET A 54 5.92 9.10 -33.35
C MET A 54 5.33 10.20 -34.23
N LYS A 55 4.59 9.82 -35.27
CA LYS A 55 3.88 10.75 -36.17
C LYS A 55 2.38 10.51 -36.07
N ILE A 56 1.61 11.59 -36.13
CA ILE A 56 0.16 11.52 -36.17
C ILE A 56 -0.28 12.20 -37.45
N MET A 57 -1.09 11.49 -38.22
CA MET A 57 -1.66 11.98 -39.48
C MET A 57 -3.17 11.85 -39.44
N ASN A 58 -3.87 12.92 -39.86
CA ASN A 58 -5.33 12.92 -39.99
C ASN A 58 -5.68 12.98 -41.45
N ARG A 59 -6.40 11.98 -41.92
CA ARG A 59 -6.87 11.91 -43.30
C ARG A 59 -8.28 11.31 -43.35
N ARG A 60 -8.92 11.38 -44.51
CA ARG A 60 -10.19 10.70 -44.74
C ARG A 60 -9.95 9.50 -45.62
N ILE A 61 -10.50 8.35 -45.24
CA ILE A 61 -10.57 7.13 -46.02
C ILE A 61 -12.04 6.92 -46.34
N ASP A 62 -12.39 6.94 -47.62
CA ASP A 62 -13.79 6.80 -48.10
C ASP A 62 -14.76 7.76 -47.38
N GLY A 63 -14.33 8.98 -47.14
CA GLY A 63 -15.14 9.99 -46.44
C GLY A 63 -15.09 9.89 -44.90
N VAL A 64 -14.60 8.81 -44.34
CA VAL A 64 -14.47 8.61 -42.88
C VAL A 64 -13.18 9.26 -42.38
N PRO A 65 -13.25 10.15 -41.35
CA PRO A 65 -12.06 10.72 -40.76
C PRO A 65 -11.28 9.66 -39.98
N VAL A 66 -10.00 9.52 -40.29
CA VAL A 66 -9.10 8.54 -39.67
C VAL A 66 -7.86 9.24 -39.15
N SER A 67 -7.59 9.06 -37.86
CA SER A 67 -6.34 9.49 -37.25
C SER A 67 -5.36 8.32 -37.24
N THR A 68 -4.24 8.47 -37.91
CA THR A 68 -3.22 7.43 -38.03
C THR A 68 -2.04 7.78 -37.12
N THR A 69 -1.73 6.92 -36.16
CA THR A 69 -0.50 6.95 -35.37
C THR A 69 0.53 6.06 -36.05
N ILE A 70 1.67 6.63 -36.44
CA ILE A 70 2.77 5.93 -37.09
C ILE A 70 3.97 5.97 -36.14
N ILE A 71 4.52 4.81 -35.85
CA ILE A 71 5.63 4.64 -34.90
C ILE A 71 6.56 3.52 -35.36
N ASN A 72 7.86 3.58 -35.09
CA ASN A 72 8.74 2.46 -35.35
C ASN A 72 8.61 1.38 -34.26
N GLU A 73 8.97 0.15 -34.61
CA GLU A 73 8.89 -1.03 -33.74
C GLU A 73 9.64 -0.85 -32.43
N SER A 74 10.88 -0.35 -32.50
CA SER A 74 11.72 -0.16 -31.31
C SER A 74 11.11 0.80 -30.31
N LEU A 75 10.61 1.94 -30.77
CA LEU A 75 9.99 2.95 -29.92
C LEU A 75 8.63 2.46 -29.36
N PHE A 76 7.85 1.74 -30.19
CA PHE A 76 6.58 1.15 -29.75
C PHE A 76 6.79 0.10 -28.65
N LYS A 77 7.80 -0.79 -28.82
CA LYS A 77 8.17 -1.76 -27.76
C LYS A 77 8.56 -1.07 -26.46
N LYS A 78 9.34 0.01 -26.53
CA LYS A 78 9.71 0.80 -25.35
C LYS A 78 8.50 1.49 -24.71
N ASP A 79 7.58 2.01 -25.51
CA ASP A 79 6.37 2.64 -24.99
C ASP A 79 5.43 1.61 -24.32
N CYS A 80 5.39 0.37 -24.82
CA CYS A 80 4.66 -0.73 -24.18
C CYS A 80 5.34 -1.27 -22.92
N LEU A 81 6.68 -1.24 -22.84
CA LEU A 81 7.43 -1.85 -21.76
C LEU A 81 7.62 -0.90 -20.56
N ASN A 82 7.87 0.39 -20.81
CA ASN A 82 8.25 1.38 -19.81
C ASN A 82 7.66 2.78 -20.05
N GLU A 83 6.66 2.88 -20.93
CA GLU A 83 6.01 4.16 -21.25
C GLU A 83 6.98 5.27 -21.70
N GLU A 84 7.94 4.95 -22.56
CA GLU A 84 8.92 5.91 -23.08
C GLU A 84 8.28 7.20 -23.63
N LEU A 85 7.07 7.10 -24.19
CA LEU A 85 6.25 8.22 -24.65
C LEU A 85 5.06 8.53 -23.72
N GLY A 86 5.16 8.16 -22.43
CA GLY A 86 4.04 8.27 -21.49
C GLY A 86 2.83 7.40 -21.88
N GLY A 87 3.04 6.34 -22.63
CA GLY A 87 1.98 5.45 -23.11
C GLY A 87 1.17 6.02 -24.29
N ALA A 88 1.66 7.07 -24.97
CA ALA A 88 0.91 7.75 -26.01
C ALA A 88 0.59 6.89 -27.23
N ALA A 89 1.37 5.88 -27.54
CA ALA A 89 1.05 4.88 -28.54
C ALA A 89 0.48 3.61 -27.92
N ALA A 90 1.06 3.17 -26.81
CA ALA A 90 0.71 1.91 -26.14
C ALA A 90 -0.75 1.90 -25.62
N HIS A 91 -1.32 3.06 -25.18
CA HIS A 91 -2.71 3.12 -24.70
C HIS A 91 -3.74 2.66 -25.75
N LEU A 92 -3.40 2.69 -27.04
CA LEU A 92 -4.27 2.19 -28.09
C LEU A 92 -4.55 0.69 -27.92
N LEU A 93 -3.64 -0.07 -27.31
CA LEU A 93 -3.83 -1.50 -27.01
C LEU A 93 -4.90 -1.75 -25.92
N LEU A 94 -5.25 -0.72 -25.13
CA LEU A 94 -6.38 -0.76 -24.19
C LEU A 94 -7.72 -0.49 -24.87
N ILE A 95 -7.73 -0.11 -26.13
CA ILE A 95 -8.95 0.10 -26.92
C ILE A 95 -9.16 -1.16 -27.76
N PRO A 96 -10.39 -1.70 -27.87
CA PRO A 96 -10.64 -2.81 -28.78
C PRO A 96 -10.20 -2.49 -30.20
N TYR A 97 -9.51 -3.41 -30.82
CA TYR A 97 -8.97 -3.23 -32.18
C TYR A 97 -9.16 -4.46 -33.04
N THR A 98 -9.17 -4.24 -34.36
CA THR A 98 -9.11 -5.28 -35.39
C THR A 98 -7.71 -5.26 -35.97
N PRO A 99 -6.93 -6.35 -35.87
CA PRO A 99 -5.64 -6.45 -36.52
C PRO A 99 -5.84 -6.58 -38.03
N LEU A 100 -5.16 -5.74 -38.80
CA LEU A 100 -5.12 -5.84 -40.27
C LEU A 100 -3.81 -6.50 -40.73
N LEU A 101 -2.75 -6.39 -39.94
CA LEU A 101 -1.44 -6.99 -40.15
C LEU A 101 -0.74 -7.21 -38.80
N GLY A 102 0.02 -8.31 -38.66
CA GLY A 102 0.90 -8.56 -37.51
C GLY A 102 0.16 -8.79 -36.20
N GLU A 103 -0.88 -9.61 -36.20
CA GLU A 103 -1.72 -9.90 -35.03
C GLU A 103 -0.91 -10.44 -33.83
N GLU A 104 0.00 -11.39 -34.06
CA GLU A 104 0.82 -11.97 -32.98
C GLU A 104 1.69 -10.91 -32.29
N PHE A 105 2.30 -10.02 -33.09
CA PHE A 105 3.07 -8.91 -32.54
C PHE A 105 2.20 -8.01 -31.67
N LEU A 106 1.01 -7.62 -32.14
CA LEU A 106 0.08 -6.78 -31.39
C LEU A 106 -0.37 -7.45 -30.08
N ARG A 107 -0.70 -8.75 -30.11
CA ARG A 107 -1.07 -9.49 -28.90
C ARG A 107 0.07 -9.59 -27.89
N SER A 108 1.30 -9.79 -28.36
CA SER A 108 2.49 -9.78 -27.50
C SER A 108 2.70 -8.41 -26.85
N MET A 109 2.58 -7.33 -27.61
CA MET A 109 2.70 -5.96 -27.08
C MET A 109 1.56 -5.60 -26.14
N GLU A 110 0.35 -6.06 -26.41
CA GLU A 110 -0.80 -5.91 -25.52
C GLU A 110 -0.55 -6.58 -24.16
N ALA A 111 -0.07 -7.82 -24.16
CA ALA A 111 0.25 -8.52 -22.91
C ALA A 111 1.37 -7.81 -22.14
N THR A 112 2.40 -7.34 -22.83
CA THR A 112 3.51 -6.56 -22.24
C THR A 112 3.00 -5.28 -21.60
N TYR A 113 2.15 -4.54 -22.30
CA TYR A 113 1.61 -3.28 -21.80
C TYR A 113 0.65 -3.48 -20.63
N CYS A 114 -0.26 -4.46 -20.71
CA CYS A 114 -1.15 -4.79 -19.60
C CYS A 114 -0.36 -5.17 -18.33
N ARG A 115 0.76 -5.91 -18.50
CA ARG A 115 1.65 -6.23 -17.39
C ARG A 115 2.32 -4.98 -16.81
N HIS A 116 2.83 -4.11 -17.66
CA HIS A 116 3.48 -2.87 -17.25
C HIS A 116 2.55 -2.00 -16.40
N ILE A 117 1.36 -1.67 -16.91
CA ILE A 117 0.40 -0.81 -16.18
C ILE A 117 -0.12 -1.46 -14.90
N SER A 118 -0.26 -2.80 -14.88
CA SER A 118 -0.62 -3.53 -13.66
C SER A 118 0.46 -3.38 -12.58
N MET A 119 1.73 -3.57 -12.96
CA MET A 119 2.86 -3.41 -12.03
C MET A 119 3.05 -1.96 -11.59
N GLU A 120 2.84 -0.99 -12.46
CA GLU A 120 2.91 0.44 -12.14
C GLU A 120 1.86 0.85 -11.12
N SER A 121 0.58 0.50 -11.34
CA SER A 121 -0.50 0.78 -10.38
C SER A 121 -0.27 0.09 -9.04
N LEU A 122 0.20 -1.17 -9.03
CA LEU A 122 0.57 -1.88 -7.80
C LEU A 122 1.74 -1.23 -7.08
N ARG A 123 2.76 -0.77 -7.83
CA ARG A 123 3.92 -0.04 -7.26
C ARG A 123 3.46 1.25 -6.57
N ASN A 124 2.63 2.05 -7.22
CA ASN A 124 2.10 3.28 -6.65
C ASN A 124 1.29 3.03 -5.37
N LEU A 125 0.46 1.99 -5.37
CA LEU A 125 -0.27 1.53 -4.19
C LEU A 125 0.68 1.15 -3.04
N ILE A 126 1.70 0.33 -3.33
CA ILE A 126 2.67 -0.13 -2.33
C ILE A 126 3.51 1.03 -1.80
N LEU A 127 3.95 1.96 -2.63
CA LEU A 127 4.68 3.13 -2.18
C LEU A 127 3.83 4.05 -1.28
N SER A 128 2.52 4.12 -1.52
CA SER A 128 1.58 4.92 -0.73
C SER A 128 1.24 4.28 0.62
N TYR A 129 1.01 2.96 0.64
CA TYR A 129 0.47 2.23 1.80
C TYR A 129 1.45 1.25 2.44
N LYS A 130 2.69 1.15 1.93
CA LYS A 130 3.79 0.35 2.49
C LYS A 130 3.35 -1.11 2.75
N LEU A 131 3.69 -1.64 3.94
CA LEU A 131 3.40 -3.02 4.31
C LEU A 131 1.90 -3.36 4.31
N SER A 132 1.04 -2.41 4.70
CA SER A 132 -0.41 -2.64 4.71
C SER A 132 -1.02 -2.85 3.32
N SER A 133 -0.28 -2.58 2.24
CA SER A 133 -0.75 -2.85 0.88
C SER A 133 -1.09 -4.33 0.64
N THR A 134 -0.55 -5.26 1.44
CA THR A 134 -0.91 -6.68 1.43
C THR A 134 -2.37 -6.94 1.80
N PHE A 135 -3.02 -6.02 2.49
CA PHE A 135 -4.43 -6.10 2.90
C PHE A 135 -5.38 -5.33 1.98
N PHE A 136 -4.85 -4.78 0.88
CA PHE A 136 -5.71 -4.22 -0.16
C PHE A 136 -6.13 -5.30 -1.16
N ILE A 137 -7.34 -5.15 -1.69
CA ILE A 137 -7.83 -5.94 -2.81
C ILE A 137 -7.98 -4.98 -3.99
N VAL A 138 -7.18 -5.22 -5.01
CA VAL A 138 -7.14 -4.47 -6.27
C VAL A 138 -7.96 -5.21 -7.29
N THR A 139 -8.89 -4.54 -7.96
CA THR A 139 -9.64 -5.12 -9.08
C THR A 139 -9.02 -4.71 -10.43
N PRO A 140 -9.32 -5.39 -11.54
CA PRO A 140 -8.90 -4.96 -12.87
C PRO A 140 -9.40 -3.55 -13.22
N GLU A 141 -10.58 -3.15 -12.71
CA GLU A 141 -11.17 -1.82 -12.87
C GLU A 141 -10.32 -0.73 -12.24
N TYR A 142 -9.76 -0.98 -11.04
CA TYR A 142 -8.83 -0.05 -10.40
C TYR A 142 -7.68 0.30 -11.34
N ILE A 143 -7.02 -0.71 -11.90
CA ILE A 143 -5.88 -0.52 -12.81
C ILE A 143 -6.29 0.21 -14.08
N LEU A 144 -7.42 -0.19 -14.67
CA LEU A 144 -7.92 0.44 -15.89
C LEU A 144 -8.22 1.92 -15.68
N TYR A 145 -8.99 2.26 -14.66
CA TYR A 145 -9.41 3.64 -14.44
C TYR A 145 -8.27 4.53 -13.95
N ASP A 146 -7.34 4.00 -13.16
CA ASP A 146 -6.09 4.69 -12.80
C ASP A 146 -5.31 5.06 -14.07
N LYS A 147 -5.13 4.10 -14.98
CA LYS A 147 -4.42 4.33 -16.24
C LYS A 147 -5.15 5.31 -17.17
N LEU A 148 -6.46 5.14 -17.34
CA LEU A 148 -7.25 6.04 -18.19
C LEU A 148 -7.26 7.48 -17.65
N LYS A 149 -7.31 7.66 -16.34
CA LYS A 149 -7.23 8.98 -15.68
C LYS A 149 -5.88 9.65 -15.94
N ARG A 150 -4.78 8.90 -15.78
CA ARG A 150 -3.41 9.40 -16.03
C ARG A 150 -3.19 9.75 -17.51
N ILE A 151 -3.50 8.85 -18.43
CA ILE A 151 -3.28 9.09 -19.85
C ILE A 151 -4.16 10.24 -20.38
N SER A 152 -5.37 10.41 -19.88
CA SER A 152 -6.24 11.54 -20.26
C SER A 152 -5.67 12.90 -19.83
N THR A 153 -4.82 12.90 -18.80
CA THR A 153 -4.14 14.12 -18.31
C THR A 153 -2.85 14.38 -19.10
N ILE A 154 -2.01 13.34 -19.25
CA ILE A 154 -0.71 13.45 -19.92
C ILE A 154 -0.86 13.64 -21.43
N TYR A 155 -1.81 12.92 -22.05
CA TYR A 155 -2.01 12.91 -23.49
C TYR A 155 -3.47 13.26 -23.85
N PRO A 156 -3.82 14.55 -23.96
CA PRO A 156 -5.20 15.02 -24.20
C PRO A 156 -5.86 14.45 -25.46
N LEU A 157 -5.08 14.07 -26.49
CA LEU A 157 -5.60 13.43 -27.71
C LEU A 157 -6.19 12.04 -27.47
N SER A 158 -5.94 11.42 -26.32
CA SER A 158 -6.58 10.16 -25.91
C SER A 158 -8.03 10.36 -25.44
N ARG A 159 -8.41 11.56 -25.02
CA ARG A 159 -9.70 11.85 -24.35
C ARG A 159 -10.90 11.45 -25.17
N ASN A 160 -10.86 11.69 -26.49
CA ASN A 160 -11.97 11.30 -27.36
C ASN A 160 -12.21 9.78 -27.36
N HIS A 161 -11.13 8.97 -27.35
CA HIS A 161 -11.26 7.52 -27.31
C HIS A 161 -11.80 7.05 -25.98
N ILE A 162 -11.27 7.59 -24.89
CA ILE A 162 -11.69 7.24 -23.52
C ILE A 162 -13.17 7.58 -23.31
N LYS A 163 -13.62 8.74 -23.81
CA LYS A 163 -15.03 9.14 -23.73
C LYS A 163 -15.96 8.22 -24.49
N ASN A 164 -15.49 7.60 -25.55
CA ASN A 164 -16.28 6.76 -26.44
C ASN A 164 -16.17 5.26 -26.13
N LEU A 165 -15.45 4.85 -25.07
CA LEU A 165 -15.43 3.46 -24.62
C LEU A 165 -16.83 3.07 -24.10
N ASP A 166 -17.45 2.12 -24.76
CA ASP A 166 -18.71 1.51 -24.33
C ASP A 166 -18.47 0.40 -23.30
N ARG A 167 -19.54 -0.09 -22.67
CA ARG A 167 -19.47 -1.13 -21.64
C ARG A 167 -18.79 -2.40 -22.16
N ARG A 168 -19.08 -2.82 -23.37
CA ARG A 168 -18.49 -4.03 -23.96
C ARG A 168 -17.00 -3.88 -24.22
N SER A 169 -16.58 -2.70 -24.68
CA SER A 169 -15.18 -2.36 -24.84
C SER A 169 -14.43 -2.41 -23.52
N ILE A 170 -15.02 -1.87 -22.46
CA ILE A 170 -14.47 -1.93 -21.10
C ILE A 170 -14.34 -3.39 -20.64
N GLU A 171 -15.36 -4.22 -20.80
CA GLU A 171 -15.34 -5.65 -20.44
C GLU A 171 -14.21 -6.42 -21.16
N ILE A 172 -13.97 -6.13 -22.44
CA ILE A 172 -12.85 -6.73 -23.19
C ILE A 172 -11.50 -6.34 -22.57
N VAL A 173 -11.31 -5.07 -22.26
CA VAL A 173 -10.04 -4.58 -21.67
C VAL A 173 -9.84 -5.15 -20.27
N LEU A 174 -10.89 -5.20 -19.45
CA LEU A 174 -10.84 -5.85 -18.13
C LEU A 174 -10.44 -7.32 -18.23
N GLY A 175 -10.92 -8.04 -19.24
CA GLY A 175 -10.49 -9.41 -19.52
C GLY A 175 -8.99 -9.54 -19.82
N LYS A 176 -8.39 -8.57 -20.52
CA LYS A 176 -6.95 -8.52 -20.78
C LYS A 176 -6.15 -8.25 -19.49
N LEU A 177 -6.59 -7.28 -18.69
CA LEU A 177 -5.96 -6.96 -17.41
C LEU A 177 -6.06 -8.12 -16.42
N LYS A 178 -7.22 -8.81 -16.37
CA LYS A 178 -7.39 -10.00 -15.56
C LYS A 178 -6.37 -11.09 -15.90
N LYS A 179 -6.11 -11.34 -17.18
CA LYS A 179 -5.06 -12.29 -17.60
C LYS A 179 -3.68 -11.86 -17.13
N SER A 180 -3.37 -10.57 -17.20
CA SER A 180 -2.11 -10.03 -16.68
C SER A 180 -1.98 -10.23 -15.16
N LEU A 181 -3.04 -9.95 -14.39
CA LEU A 181 -3.05 -10.16 -12.95
C LEU A 181 -2.95 -11.65 -12.57
N ASP A 182 -3.63 -12.55 -13.32
CA ASP A 182 -3.51 -14.00 -13.12
C ASP A 182 -2.07 -14.49 -13.38
N THR A 183 -1.33 -13.88 -14.32
CA THR A 183 0.11 -14.15 -14.52
C THR A 183 0.92 -13.73 -13.32
N LEU A 184 0.64 -12.56 -12.73
CA LEU A 184 1.33 -12.09 -11.51
C LEU A 184 1.01 -12.98 -10.28
N VAL A 185 -0.17 -13.60 -10.23
CA VAL A 185 -0.50 -14.64 -9.23
C VAL A 185 0.39 -15.87 -9.42
N TYR A 186 0.54 -16.35 -10.66
CA TYR A 186 1.41 -17.49 -10.95
C TYR A 186 2.87 -17.23 -10.58
N GLU A 187 3.34 -16.00 -10.75
CA GLU A 187 4.70 -15.57 -10.36
C GLU A 187 4.86 -15.38 -8.83
N GLY A 188 3.77 -15.48 -8.08
CA GLY A 188 3.76 -15.30 -6.64
C GLY A 188 3.82 -13.84 -6.17
N TYR A 189 3.56 -12.87 -7.03
CA TYR A 189 3.49 -11.45 -6.68
C TYR A 189 2.12 -11.03 -6.17
N LEU A 190 1.07 -11.73 -6.57
CA LEU A 190 -0.30 -11.48 -6.14
C LEU A 190 -0.92 -12.75 -5.55
N LYS A 191 -1.87 -12.53 -4.63
CA LYS A 191 -2.78 -13.55 -4.13
C LYS A 191 -4.17 -13.25 -4.67
N LYS A 192 -4.87 -14.27 -5.20
CA LYS A 192 -6.23 -14.12 -5.72
C LYS A 192 -7.24 -14.21 -4.57
N ASN A 193 -8.16 -13.27 -4.51
CA ASN A 193 -9.29 -13.21 -3.58
C ASN A 193 -10.60 -13.35 -4.35
N ILE A 194 -11.73 -13.42 -3.62
CA ILE A 194 -13.07 -13.57 -4.22
C ILE A 194 -13.39 -12.41 -5.17
N ILE A 195 -13.03 -11.17 -4.81
CA ILE A 195 -13.39 -9.96 -5.56
C ILE A 195 -12.23 -9.34 -6.35
N GLY A 196 -10.99 -9.82 -6.16
CA GLY A 196 -9.83 -9.24 -6.83
C GLY A 196 -8.50 -9.87 -6.43
N TYR A 197 -7.47 -9.07 -6.33
CA TYR A 197 -6.09 -9.49 -6.12
C TYR A 197 -5.41 -8.67 -5.03
N SER A 198 -4.63 -9.31 -4.17
CA SER A 198 -3.85 -8.62 -3.14
C SER A 198 -2.35 -8.78 -3.39
N PRO A 199 -1.54 -7.73 -3.19
CA PRO A 199 -0.09 -7.84 -3.20
C PRO A 199 0.40 -8.85 -2.15
N THR A 200 1.41 -9.64 -2.50
CA THR A 200 2.09 -10.52 -1.54
C THR A 200 3.24 -9.77 -0.87
N GLU A 201 3.71 -10.25 0.28
CA GLU A 201 4.92 -9.73 0.94
C GLU A 201 6.11 -9.72 -0.03
N LYS A 202 6.26 -10.76 -0.86
CA LYS A 202 7.31 -10.84 -1.90
C LYS A 202 7.32 -9.63 -2.84
N LEU A 203 6.15 -9.16 -3.29
CA LEU A 203 6.06 -7.99 -4.14
C LEU A 203 6.33 -6.71 -3.37
N VAL A 204 5.79 -6.61 -2.15
CA VAL A 204 5.96 -5.43 -1.28
C VAL A 204 7.44 -5.25 -0.93
N ASP A 205 8.12 -6.31 -0.48
CA ASP A 205 9.55 -6.27 -0.13
C ASP A 205 10.41 -5.88 -1.35
N ARG A 206 10.12 -6.46 -2.50
CA ARG A 206 10.80 -6.10 -3.75
C ARG A 206 10.70 -4.61 -4.03
N ILE A 207 9.49 -4.04 -4.01
CA ILE A 207 9.26 -2.64 -4.35
C ILE A 207 9.84 -1.70 -3.29
N LEU A 208 9.70 -2.03 -2.00
CA LEU A 208 10.23 -1.19 -0.92
C LEU A 208 11.75 -1.26 -0.79
N SER A 209 12.39 -2.37 -1.22
CA SER A 209 13.85 -2.52 -1.25
C SER A 209 14.51 -1.83 -2.45
N GLU A 210 13.78 -1.62 -3.54
CA GLU A 210 14.27 -0.81 -4.65
C GLU A 210 14.55 0.61 -4.11
N LYS A 211 15.82 1.09 -4.21
CA LYS A 211 16.17 2.48 -3.85
C LYS A 211 15.44 3.43 -4.80
N THR A 212 14.19 3.67 -4.52
CA THR A 212 13.37 4.58 -5.32
C THR A 212 13.65 5.99 -4.82
N LEU A 213 14.41 6.74 -5.58
CA LEU A 213 14.21 8.17 -5.62
C LEU A 213 12.74 8.35 -5.99
N ILE A 214 11.95 8.88 -5.07
CA ILE A 214 10.54 9.23 -5.31
C ILE A 214 10.60 10.30 -6.40
N ASN A 215 10.46 9.86 -7.64
CA ASN A 215 10.43 10.75 -8.79
C ASN A 215 9.00 11.31 -8.91
N THR A 216 8.71 12.36 -8.16
CA THR A 216 7.63 13.31 -8.54
C THR A 216 7.89 13.92 -9.92
N SER A 217 9.06 13.66 -10.51
CA SER A 217 9.46 14.09 -11.85
C SER A 217 9.08 13.11 -12.96
N GLU A 218 8.65 11.86 -12.67
CA GLU A 218 8.38 10.87 -13.74
C GLU A 218 7.28 11.34 -14.70
N ASP A 219 6.17 11.85 -14.19
CA ASP A 219 5.10 12.37 -15.05
C ASP A 219 5.56 13.59 -15.88
N PHE A 220 6.42 14.44 -15.31
CA PHE A 220 7.00 15.60 -16.01
C PHE A 220 8.03 15.16 -17.05
N GLU A 221 8.85 14.16 -16.72
CA GLU A 221 9.82 13.57 -17.65
C GLU A 221 9.12 12.87 -18.83
N HIS A 222 8.03 12.14 -18.57
CA HIS A 222 7.20 11.52 -19.61
C HIS A 222 6.54 12.56 -20.54
N ILE A 223 6.00 13.64 -19.98
CA ILE A 223 5.45 14.76 -20.77
C ILE A 223 6.55 15.40 -21.62
N PHE A 224 7.74 15.61 -21.05
CA PHE A 224 8.87 16.21 -21.73
C PHE A 224 9.41 15.30 -22.83
N LYS A 225 9.58 13.99 -22.56
CA LYS A 225 9.97 12.98 -23.56
C LYS A 225 8.95 12.88 -24.67
N LEU A 226 7.66 12.86 -24.36
CA LEU A 226 6.58 12.87 -25.34
C LEU A 226 6.67 14.12 -26.24
N TYR A 227 6.90 15.29 -25.65
CA TYR A 227 7.02 16.55 -26.38
C TYR A 227 8.22 16.59 -27.32
N ILE A 228 9.38 16.04 -26.92
CA ILE A 228 10.57 15.97 -27.77
C ILE A 228 10.48 14.87 -28.82
N SER A 229 9.88 13.72 -28.47
CA SER A 229 9.84 12.53 -29.34
C SER A 229 8.69 12.56 -30.33
N THR A 230 7.71 13.41 -30.13
CA THR A 230 6.72 13.71 -31.17
C THR A 230 7.30 14.77 -32.09
N LYS A 231 7.34 14.48 -33.41
CA LYS A 231 7.39 15.55 -34.40
C LYS A 231 6.11 16.35 -34.16
N GLN A 232 6.25 17.50 -33.53
CA GLN A 232 5.13 18.29 -33.04
C GLN A 232 3.99 18.31 -34.06
N PRO A 233 2.77 18.04 -33.65
CA PRO A 233 1.72 18.90 -34.10
C PRO A 233 2.13 20.28 -33.57
N SER A 234 2.37 21.21 -34.44
CA SER A 234 2.58 22.60 -34.06
C SER A 234 1.43 22.96 -33.12
N VAL A 235 1.61 23.99 -32.26
CA VAL A 235 0.48 24.55 -31.50
C VAL A 235 -0.73 24.77 -32.44
N LEU A 236 -0.48 25.08 -33.72
CA LEU A 236 -1.45 25.14 -34.79
C LEU A 236 -2.14 23.79 -35.08
N ASP A 237 -1.44 22.65 -35.03
CA ASP A 237 -2.07 21.35 -35.24
C ASP A 237 -2.89 20.93 -34.04
N PHE A 238 -2.46 21.29 -32.82
CA PHE A 238 -3.28 21.09 -31.61
C PHE A 238 -4.54 21.96 -31.65
N ILE A 239 -4.42 23.25 -32.08
CA ILE A 239 -5.56 24.15 -32.28
C ILE A 239 -6.47 23.59 -33.37
N ARG A 240 -5.93 23.15 -34.50
CA ARG A 240 -6.70 22.46 -35.56
C ARG A 240 -7.40 21.20 -35.03
N TYR A 241 -6.75 20.42 -34.21
CA TYR A 241 -7.36 19.24 -33.57
C TYR A 241 -8.51 19.64 -32.65
N ALA A 242 -8.30 20.62 -31.79
CA ALA A 242 -9.31 21.14 -30.88
C ALA A 242 -10.50 21.78 -31.59
N THR A 243 -10.25 22.38 -32.76
CA THR A 243 -11.32 22.94 -33.60
C THR A 243 -12.07 21.87 -34.41
N LEU A 244 -11.40 20.78 -34.80
CA LEU A 244 -12.03 19.65 -35.50
C LEU A 244 -12.81 18.74 -34.51
N ASP A 245 -12.36 18.64 -33.28
CA ASP A 245 -13.01 17.87 -32.22
C ASP A 245 -12.90 18.60 -30.86
N PRO A 246 -13.84 19.48 -30.54
CA PRO A 246 -13.88 20.19 -29.26
C PRO A 246 -13.92 19.27 -28.05
N SER A 247 -14.29 17.99 -28.24
CA SER A 247 -14.34 17.01 -27.15
C SER A 247 -12.95 16.67 -26.58
N THR A 248 -11.86 16.92 -27.30
CA THR A 248 -10.48 16.77 -26.82
C THR A 248 -10.14 17.75 -25.69
N LEU A 249 -10.85 18.87 -25.61
CA LEU A 249 -10.70 19.85 -24.53
C LEU A 249 -11.44 19.44 -23.26
N MET A 250 -12.43 18.55 -23.38
CA MET A 250 -13.23 18.09 -22.24
C MET A 250 -12.56 16.89 -21.58
N ILE A 251 -12.36 16.96 -20.26
CA ILE A 251 -11.90 15.81 -19.48
C ILE A 251 -13.03 14.78 -19.45
N PRO A 252 -12.80 13.52 -19.88
CA PRO A 252 -13.82 12.49 -19.84
C PRO A 252 -14.18 12.17 -18.38
N LYS A 253 -15.46 11.84 -18.15
CA LYS A 253 -15.90 11.33 -16.86
C LYS A 253 -15.42 9.89 -16.72
N ILE A 254 -14.30 9.71 -16.04
CA ILE A 254 -13.73 8.40 -15.71
C ILE A 254 -14.16 8.09 -14.27
N PRO A 255 -14.65 6.88 -13.96
CA PRO A 255 -14.89 6.45 -12.60
C PRO A 255 -13.66 6.65 -11.72
N ASP A 256 -13.84 6.93 -10.43
CA ASP A 256 -12.69 7.05 -9.53
C ASP A 256 -12.07 5.66 -9.33
N PRO A 257 -10.77 5.46 -9.59
CA PRO A 257 -10.10 4.19 -9.34
C PRO A 257 -10.30 3.69 -7.91
N GLU A 258 -10.32 4.58 -6.92
CA GLU A 258 -10.49 4.23 -5.50
C GLU A 258 -11.82 3.50 -5.23
N ASP A 259 -12.87 3.70 -6.04
CA ASP A 259 -14.15 2.98 -5.92
C ASP A 259 -14.01 1.47 -6.17
N TYR A 260 -12.93 1.05 -6.80
CA TYR A 260 -12.61 -0.32 -7.16
C TYR A 260 -11.44 -0.90 -6.36
N LEU A 261 -11.11 -0.26 -5.25
CA LEU A 261 -10.12 -0.67 -4.27
C LEU A 261 -10.83 -1.02 -2.97
N TYR A 262 -10.42 -2.12 -2.34
CA TYR A 262 -11.00 -2.58 -1.08
C TYR A 262 -9.90 -2.83 -0.06
N THR A 263 -10.25 -2.76 1.22
CA THR A 263 -9.37 -3.15 2.32
C THR A 263 -9.97 -4.29 3.11
N ILE A 264 -9.13 -5.22 3.54
CA ILE A 264 -9.57 -6.36 4.35
C ILE A 264 -9.63 -5.93 5.81
N THR A 265 -10.76 -6.17 6.45
CA THR A 265 -10.98 -5.98 7.89
C THR A 265 -11.57 -7.23 8.50
N SER A 266 -11.71 -7.30 9.83
CA SER A 266 -12.39 -8.41 10.52
C SER A 266 -13.87 -8.55 10.14
N LEU A 267 -14.48 -7.46 9.63
CA LEU A 267 -15.87 -7.44 9.14
C LEU A 267 -15.96 -7.80 7.65
N GLY A 268 -14.84 -8.17 7.01
CA GLY A 268 -14.75 -8.50 5.60
C GLY A 268 -14.15 -7.36 4.74
N PRO A 269 -14.16 -7.53 3.41
CA PRO A 269 -13.68 -6.50 2.50
C PRO A 269 -14.56 -5.25 2.56
N GLN A 270 -13.95 -4.10 2.79
CA GLN A 270 -14.61 -2.79 2.81
C GLN A 270 -14.12 -1.94 1.64
N PRO A 271 -15.03 -1.25 0.90
CA PRO A 271 -14.62 -0.31 -0.13
C PRO A 271 -13.73 0.79 0.44
N PHE A 272 -12.62 1.05 -0.23
CA PHE A 272 -11.62 2.03 0.19
C PHE A 272 -12.16 3.47 0.37
N PRO A 273 -13.10 3.97 -0.47
CA PRO A 273 -13.61 5.33 -0.34
C PRO A 273 -14.48 5.58 0.89
N ILE A 274 -14.90 4.52 1.59
CA ILE A 274 -15.74 4.66 2.78
C ILE A 274 -14.95 5.34 3.89
N ARG A 275 -15.36 6.56 4.22
CA ARG A 275 -14.72 7.45 5.19
C ARG A 275 -15.69 7.73 6.32
N LEU A 276 -15.77 6.81 7.27
CA LEU A 276 -16.65 7.00 8.41
C LEU A 276 -15.95 7.84 9.48
N THR A 277 -16.62 8.85 9.98
CA THR A 277 -16.32 9.47 11.27
C THR A 277 -16.69 8.50 12.40
N VAL A 278 -16.29 8.81 13.63
CA VAL A 278 -16.69 7.97 14.80
C VAL A 278 -18.21 7.87 14.91
N GLU A 279 -18.91 8.98 14.71
CA GLU A 279 -20.37 9.04 14.81
C GLU A 279 -21.05 8.25 13.67
N GLU A 280 -20.59 8.40 12.44
CA GLU A 280 -21.10 7.65 11.28
C GLU A 280 -20.79 6.15 11.40
N PHE A 281 -19.61 5.77 11.90
CA PHE A 281 -19.26 4.37 12.14
C PHE A 281 -20.26 3.73 13.12
N ILE A 282 -20.53 4.40 14.24
CA ILE A 282 -21.44 3.89 15.26
C ILE A 282 -22.87 3.80 14.71
N LYS A 283 -23.34 4.84 14.04
CA LYS A 283 -24.68 4.88 13.46
C LYS A 283 -24.87 3.80 12.39
N ASN A 284 -23.93 3.64 11.48
CA ASN A 284 -24.06 2.74 10.33
C ASN A 284 -23.76 1.27 10.68
N LEU A 285 -22.78 1.03 11.54
CA LEU A 285 -22.35 -0.33 11.86
C LEU A 285 -23.06 -0.90 13.08
N VAL A 286 -23.39 -0.07 14.04
CA VAL A 286 -23.96 -0.48 15.33
C VAL A 286 -25.47 -0.23 15.39
N GLY A 287 -26.00 0.66 14.53
CA GLY A 287 -27.42 0.99 14.48
C GLY A 287 -27.94 1.72 15.73
N VAL A 288 -27.05 2.40 16.46
CA VAL A 288 -27.35 3.12 17.69
C VAL A 288 -27.37 4.62 17.44
N ASP A 289 -28.33 5.33 18.02
CA ASP A 289 -28.39 6.78 17.98
C ASP A 289 -27.17 7.39 18.70
N VAL A 290 -26.58 8.40 18.07
CA VAL A 290 -25.36 9.08 18.55
C VAL A 290 -25.50 9.66 19.98
N GLU A 291 -26.72 10.04 20.38
CA GLU A 291 -27.01 10.58 21.71
C GLU A 291 -26.77 9.59 22.86
N LYS A 292 -26.72 8.28 22.57
CA LYS A 292 -26.46 7.22 23.57
C LYS A 292 -25.01 6.77 23.61
N VAL A 293 -24.14 7.43 22.86
CA VAL A 293 -22.73 7.08 22.73
C VAL A 293 -21.89 7.94 23.64
N LYS A 294 -21.03 7.31 24.44
CA LYS A 294 -20.09 8.00 25.31
C LYS A 294 -18.68 7.88 24.74
N VAL A 295 -18.11 8.99 24.32
CA VAL A 295 -16.73 9.07 23.83
C VAL A 295 -15.82 9.57 24.94
N LYS A 296 -14.86 8.75 25.33
CA LYS A 296 -13.82 9.11 26.29
C LYS A 296 -12.48 9.21 25.59
N ARG A 297 -11.77 10.32 25.76
CA ARG A 297 -10.38 10.40 25.32
C ARG A 297 -9.52 9.53 26.24
N SER A 298 -8.82 8.55 25.66
CA SER A 298 -8.06 7.55 26.42
C SER A 298 -6.60 7.96 26.67
N GLY A 299 -6.19 9.15 26.28
CA GLY A 299 -4.80 9.64 26.41
C GLY A 299 -4.05 9.51 25.08
N GLY A 300 -2.73 9.65 25.14
CA GLY A 300 -1.83 9.62 23.98
C GLY A 300 -1.27 11.03 23.70
N ILE A 301 0.05 11.13 23.79
CA ILE A 301 0.78 12.38 23.45
C ILE A 301 0.98 12.44 21.92
N LEU A 302 1.01 11.28 21.31
CA LEU A 302 1.47 11.05 19.93
C LEU A 302 0.33 10.83 18.95
N ASN A 303 -0.75 10.20 19.42
CA ASN A 303 -1.96 9.92 18.66
C ASN A 303 -3.16 10.40 19.48
N ALA A 304 -4.24 10.75 18.84
CA ALA A 304 -5.49 10.96 19.55
C ALA A 304 -6.21 9.61 19.66
N THR A 305 -6.29 9.08 20.88
CA THR A 305 -6.95 7.81 21.16
C THR A 305 -8.26 8.03 21.93
N TYR A 306 -9.27 7.27 21.56
CA TYR A 306 -10.61 7.37 22.13
C TYR A 306 -11.14 5.98 22.44
N THR A 307 -11.81 5.83 23.58
CA THR A 307 -12.67 4.69 23.88
C THR A 307 -14.11 5.15 23.69
N VAL A 308 -14.85 4.42 22.86
CA VAL A 308 -16.25 4.70 22.56
C VAL A 308 -17.10 3.62 23.18
N GLU A 309 -17.97 3.99 24.11
CA GLU A 309 -18.88 3.12 24.84
C GLU A 309 -20.31 3.33 24.32
N PHE A 310 -21.02 2.24 24.04
CA PHE A 310 -22.41 2.24 23.60
C PHE A 310 -23.12 0.98 24.05
N TYR A 311 -24.45 1.03 24.08
CA TYR A 311 -25.26 -0.13 24.41
C TYR A 311 -25.86 -0.74 23.14
N ARG A 312 -25.64 -2.04 22.98
CA ARG A 312 -26.25 -2.83 21.91
C ARG A 312 -27.00 -4.00 22.53
N GLU A 313 -28.29 -4.13 22.27
CA GLU A 313 -29.12 -5.20 22.83
C GLU A 313 -29.01 -5.32 24.37
N GLY A 314 -28.89 -4.19 25.07
CA GLY A 314 -28.74 -4.12 26.51
C GLY A 314 -27.35 -4.44 27.06
N LYS A 315 -26.38 -4.81 26.21
CA LYS A 315 -24.98 -5.05 26.58
C LYS A 315 -24.12 -3.82 26.29
N LEU A 316 -23.23 -3.49 27.22
CA LEU A 316 -22.24 -2.45 27.01
C LEU A 316 -21.15 -2.98 26.08
N GLU A 317 -21.03 -2.37 24.92
CA GLU A 317 -19.95 -2.61 23.98
C GLU A 317 -18.97 -1.44 23.95
N ARG A 318 -17.72 -1.74 23.63
CA ARG A 318 -16.65 -0.77 23.53
C ARG A 318 -15.87 -0.98 22.24
N ILE A 319 -15.49 0.14 21.62
CA ILE A 319 -14.50 0.16 20.54
C ILE A 319 -13.37 1.12 20.89
N PHE A 320 -12.19 0.82 20.37
CA PHE A 320 -11.01 1.68 20.49
C PHE A 320 -10.78 2.38 19.14
N VAL A 321 -10.59 3.69 19.19
CA VAL A 321 -10.36 4.50 17.99
C VAL A 321 -9.05 5.23 18.13
N LYS A 322 -8.15 5.06 17.15
CA LYS A 322 -6.83 5.70 17.11
C LYS A 322 -6.75 6.59 15.87
N LYS A 323 -6.54 7.88 16.08
CA LYS A 323 -6.27 8.85 15.01
C LYS A 323 -4.80 9.21 15.01
N TYR A 324 -4.13 8.90 13.89
CA TYR A 324 -2.70 9.18 13.72
C TYR A 324 -2.50 10.63 13.31
N LEU A 325 -1.77 11.38 14.12
CA LEU A 325 -1.51 12.80 13.88
C LEU A 325 -0.19 12.96 13.11
N ASN A 326 -0.16 13.89 12.17
CA ASN A 326 1.09 14.31 11.54
C ASN A 326 1.91 15.13 12.53
N TRP A 327 3.21 15.01 12.45
CA TRP A 327 4.14 15.71 13.32
C TRP A 327 4.24 17.19 12.96
N SER A 328 3.40 17.99 13.54
CA SER A 328 3.59 19.45 13.62
C SER A 328 4.23 19.86 14.94
N ASP A 329 4.35 18.96 15.92
CA ASP A 329 4.80 19.28 17.26
C ASP A 329 6.28 18.94 17.48
N PHE A 330 7.04 19.96 17.87
CA PHE A 330 8.47 19.97 18.19
C PHE A 330 8.94 18.84 19.13
N LYS A 331 8.04 18.26 19.93
CA LYS A 331 8.32 17.19 20.90
C LYS A 331 8.86 15.91 20.26
N TRP A 332 8.44 15.59 19.05
CA TRP A 332 8.87 14.39 18.33
C TRP A 332 10.21 14.56 17.64
N VAL A 333 10.48 15.74 17.13
CA VAL A 333 11.79 16.05 16.57
C VAL A 333 12.85 15.88 17.66
N ALA A 334 12.53 16.27 18.91
CA ALA A 334 13.41 16.08 20.04
C ALA A 334 13.60 14.60 20.41
N ALA A 335 12.54 13.79 20.44
CA ALA A 335 12.62 12.36 20.71
C ALA A 335 13.38 11.61 19.61
N TRP A 336 13.14 11.97 18.34
CA TRP A 336 13.85 11.41 17.21
C TRP A 336 15.34 11.78 17.21
N LEU A 337 15.67 13.07 17.45
CA LEU A 337 17.05 13.52 17.57
C LEU A 337 17.79 12.81 18.71
N TRP A 338 17.07 12.51 19.79
CA TRP A 338 17.64 11.82 20.94
C TRP A 338 17.91 10.33 20.68
N ALA A 339 17.06 9.68 19.91
CA ALA A 339 17.23 8.28 19.50
C ALA A 339 18.15 8.09 18.27
N LEU A 340 18.58 9.19 17.63
CA LEU A 340 19.48 9.16 16.47
C LEU A 340 20.74 8.34 16.75
N GLY A 341 20.99 7.34 15.90
CA GLY A 341 22.14 6.46 15.97
C GLY A 341 21.90 5.11 16.64
N VAL A 342 20.75 4.92 17.31
CA VAL A 342 20.36 3.63 17.90
C VAL A 342 19.15 3.05 17.20
N LYS A 343 18.10 3.85 17.00
CA LYS A 343 16.87 3.41 16.34
C LYS A 343 16.23 4.51 15.49
N ASN A 344 15.69 4.09 14.34
CA ASN A 344 14.86 4.95 13.50
C ASN A 344 13.37 4.70 13.79
N PHE A 345 12.71 5.66 14.41
CA PHE A 345 11.26 5.62 14.62
C PHE A 345 10.49 6.06 13.36
N SER A 346 9.39 5.39 13.07
CA SER A 346 8.45 5.82 12.03
C SER A 346 7.73 7.09 12.46
N ILE A 347 8.01 8.17 11.73
CA ILE A 347 7.52 9.53 12.05
C ILE A 347 6.18 9.81 11.39
N MET A 348 6.03 9.42 10.13
CA MET A 348 4.86 9.78 9.31
C MET A 348 3.61 9.03 9.78
N ALA A 349 2.52 9.75 9.99
CA ALA A 349 1.25 9.17 10.44
C ALA A 349 0.74 8.04 9.51
N SER A 350 0.89 8.20 8.19
CA SER A 350 0.54 7.16 7.22
C SER A 350 1.38 5.89 7.38
N THR A 351 2.69 6.04 7.62
CA THR A 351 3.59 4.88 7.82
C THR A 351 3.27 4.18 9.15
N ARG A 352 3.04 4.93 10.23
CA ARG A 352 2.68 4.35 11.53
C ARG A 352 1.36 3.58 11.46
N MET A 353 0.33 4.18 10.86
CA MET A 353 -0.96 3.52 10.63
C MET A 353 -0.81 2.26 9.77
N SER A 354 -0.03 2.34 8.70
CA SER A 354 0.26 1.19 7.83
C SER A 354 0.95 0.06 8.60
N ASN A 355 1.98 0.39 9.40
CA ASN A 355 2.68 -0.60 10.22
C ASN A 355 1.72 -1.26 11.21
N GLU A 356 0.94 -0.48 11.95
CA GLU A 356 0.01 -1.03 12.93
C GLU A 356 -0.99 -1.98 12.30
N ILE A 357 -1.61 -1.60 11.17
CA ILE A 357 -2.56 -2.47 10.46
C ILE A 357 -1.87 -3.76 9.97
N TYR A 358 -0.67 -3.65 9.43
CA TYR A 358 0.08 -4.81 8.98
C TYR A 358 0.41 -5.75 10.14
N PHE A 359 0.99 -5.24 11.23
CA PHE A 359 1.42 -6.08 12.34
C PHE A 359 0.27 -6.63 13.18
N ILE A 360 -0.87 -5.94 13.29
CA ILE A 360 -2.09 -6.53 13.87
C ILE A 360 -2.45 -7.84 13.16
N ASN A 361 -2.53 -7.81 11.85
CA ASN A 361 -2.92 -8.98 11.07
C ASN A 361 -1.80 -10.04 11.01
N LYS A 362 -0.54 -9.60 10.81
CA LYS A 362 0.62 -10.50 10.74
C LYS A 362 0.81 -11.28 12.03
N LEU A 363 0.71 -10.62 13.18
CA LEU A 363 0.83 -11.28 14.48
C LEU A 363 -0.35 -12.21 14.76
N ALA A 364 -1.57 -11.83 14.34
CA ALA A 364 -2.71 -12.74 14.43
C ALA A 364 -2.53 -14.01 13.59
N GLU A 365 -1.96 -13.89 12.37
CA GLU A 365 -1.60 -15.05 11.53
C GLU A 365 -0.53 -15.95 12.17
N LEU A 366 0.39 -15.36 12.95
CA LEU A 366 1.41 -16.09 13.72
C LEU A 366 0.90 -16.67 15.05
N GLY A 367 -0.38 -16.46 15.39
CA GLY A 367 -1.01 -17.00 16.59
C GLY A 367 -0.96 -16.09 17.82
N PHE A 368 -0.47 -14.87 17.70
CA PHE A 368 -0.53 -13.88 18.78
C PHE A 368 -1.91 -13.23 18.89
N ASN A 369 -2.29 -12.85 20.10
CA ASN A 369 -3.52 -12.09 20.30
C ASN A 369 -3.30 -10.62 19.99
N THR A 370 -4.09 -10.07 19.09
CA THR A 370 -4.09 -8.66 18.69
C THR A 370 -5.53 -8.13 18.61
N ALA A 371 -5.69 -6.81 18.55
CA ALA A 371 -7.01 -6.21 18.38
C ALA A 371 -7.57 -6.46 16.98
N GLU A 372 -8.84 -6.81 16.87
CA GLU A 372 -9.53 -6.91 15.58
C GLU A 372 -9.69 -5.53 14.94
N VAL A 373 -9.35 -5.39 13.66
CA VAL A 373 -9.55 -4.17 12.88
C VAL A 373 -10.98 -4.15 12.35
N LEU A 374 -11.79 -3.21 12.83
CA LEU A 374 -13.20 -3.08 12.47
C LEU A 374 -13.41 -2.19 11.24
N HIS A 375 -12.70 -1.06 11.16
CA HIS A 375 -12.77 -0.14 10.02
C HIS A 375 -11.50 0.70 9.91
N ILE A 376 -11.19 1.13 8.68
CA ILE A 376 -10.02 1.96 8.39
C ILE A 376 -10.47 3.16 7.54
N ASN A 377 -10.32 4.35 8.09
CA ASN A 377 -10.45 5.59 7.33
C ASN A 377 -9.04 6.06 6.92
N TRP A 378 -8.62 5.70 5.73
CA TRP A 378 -7.28 5.98 5.23
C TRP A 378 -6.99 7.47 5.05
N LYS A 379 -7.98 8.25 4.61
CA LYS A 379 -7.80 9.68 4.34
C LYS A 379 -7.56 10.47 5.63
N ASP A 380 -8.40 10.23 6.64
CA ASP A 380 -8.33 10.94 7.91
C ASP A 380 -7.39 10.25 8.90
N LYS A 381 -6.81 9.10 8.50
CA LYS A 381 -5.87 8.28 9.28
C LYS A 381 -6.47 7.87 10.62
N ILE A 382 -7.68 7.29 10.56
CA ILE A 382 -8.40 6.79 11.73
C ILE A 382 -8.53 5.28 11.63
N LEU A 383 -8.12 4.58 12.68
CA LEU A 383 -8.22 3.14 12.84
C LEU A 383 -9.25 2.82 13.92
N PHE A 384 -10.22 1.98 13.59
CA PHE A 384 -11.24 1.49 14.51
C PHE A 384 -10.94 0.03 14.85
N GLN A 385 -10.82 -0.25 16.13
CA GLN A 385 -10.45 -1.56 16.65
C GLN A 385 -11.46 -2.02 17.70
N LYS A 386 -11.59 -3.33 17.82
CA LYS A 386 -12.31 -3.91 18.96
C LYS A 386 -11.57 -3.58 20.24
N TYR A 387 -12.29 -3.14 21.27
CA TYR A 387 -11.69 -2.86 22.55
C TYR A 387 -11.24 -4.15 23.24
N ILE A 388 -10.03 -4.15 23.80
CA ILE A 388 -9.49 -5.26 24.55
C ILE A 388 -9.78 -5.02 26.03
N GLU A 389 -10.61 -5.88 26.62
CA GLU A 389 -10.91 -5.85 28.07
C GLU A 389 -9.74 -6.47 28.84
N GLY A 390 -8.98 -5.63 29.55
CA GLY A 390 -7.83 -6.12 30.31
C GLY A 390 -7.06 -4.99 30.99
N GLU A 391 -5.95 -5.34 31.60
CA GLU A 391 -5.05 -4.47 32.33
C GLU A 391 -3.67 -4.48 31.66
N ASN A 392 -3.04 -3.33 31.46
CA ASN A 392 -1.65 -3.32 31.01
C ASN A 392 -0.72 -3.92 32.09
N THR A 393 0.50 -4.24 31.71
CA THR A 393 1.47 -4.89 32.63
C THR A 393 1.56 -4.19 33.99
N ILE A 394 1.61 -2.86 34.01
CA ILE A 394 1.76 -2.12 35.28
C ILE A 394 0.49 -2.18 36.11
N GLN A 395 -0.67 -2.09 35.49
CA GLN A 395 -1.96 -2.25 36.16
C GLN A 395 -2.13 -3.68 36.68
N TYR A 396 -1.78 -4.68 35.87
CA TYR A 396 -1.84 -6.10 36.24
C TYR A 396 -1.01 -6.39 37.50
N ILE A 397 0.24 -5.92 37.54
CA ILE A 397 1.11 -6.09 38.72
C ILE A 397 0.51 -5.38 39.95
N LYS A 398 0.01 -4.16 39.77
CA LYS A 398 -0.57 -3.39 40.90
C LYS A 398 -1.87 -3.97 41.41
N SER A 399 -2.74 -4.47 40.57
CA SER A 399 -4.05 -5.03 40.98
C SER A 399 -3.96 -6.40 41.60
N ARG A 400 -2.94 -7.19 41.24
CA ARG A 400 -2.74 -8.57 41.70
C ARG A 400 -1.73 -8.68 42.85
N GLY A 401 -1.10 -7.57 43.24
CA GLY A 401 -0.06 -7.51 44.27
C GLY A 401 1.34 -7.80 43.72
N LEU A 402 2.33 -7.35 44.50
CA LEU A 402 3.74 -7.43 44.11
C LEU A 402 4.27 -8.89 43.96
N ASP A 403 3.60 -9.85 44.62
CA ASP A 403 3.93 -11.28 44.50
C ASP A 403 3.75 -11.83 43.07
N LYS A 404 3.03 -11.09 42.22
CA LYS A 404 2.78 -11.44 40.81
C LYS A 404 3.79 -10.87 39.82
N VAL A 405 4.81 -10.19 40.30
CA VAL A 405 5.86 -9.61 39.44
C VAL A 405 6.57 -10.71 38.65
N GLY A 406 6.88 -11.85 39.32
CA GLY A 406 7.51 -13.00 38.67
C GLY A 406 6.65 -13.62 37.59
N GLU A 407 5.33 -13.78 37.83
CA GLU A 407 4.41 -14.31 36.80
C GLU A 407 4.32 -13.38 35.58
N ALA A 408 4.25 -12.07 35.79
CA ALA A 408 4.24 -11.10 34.70
C ALA A 408 5.56 -11.14 33.91
N ALA A 409 6.71 -11.20 34.61
CA ALA A 409 8.03 -11.30 34.01
C ALA A 409 8.17 -12.54 33.13
N GLU A 410 7.75 -13.72 33.64
CA GLU A 410 7.80 -14.98 32.90
C GLU A 410 6.96 -14.93 31.62
N LYS A 411 5.71 -14.48 31.71
CA LYS A 411 4.80 -14.36 30.57
C LYS A 411 5.33 -13.39 29.51
N LEU A 412 5.84 -12.24 29.92
CA LEU A 412 6.42 -11.25 29.00
C LEU A 412 7.68 -11.80 28.32
N GLY A 413 8.57 -12.46 29.08
CA GLY A 413 9.78 -13.07 28.52
C GLY A 413 9.46 -14.10 27.44
N ARG A 414 8.45 -14.93 27.67
CA ARG A 414 7.96 -15.90 26.68
C ARG A 414 7.43 -15.23 25.41
N VAL A 415 6.51 -14.27 25.55
CA VAL A 415 5.89 -13.57 24.40
C VAL A 415 6.94 -12.84 23.57
N VAL A 416 7.91 -12.17 24.22
CA VAL A 416 8.96 -11.46 23.48
C VAL A 416 9.92 -12.44 22.79
N ALA A 417 10.22 -13.58 23.39
CA ALA A 417 11.02 -14.64 22.75
C ALA A 417 10.31 -15.15 21.49
N GLU A 418 9.02 -15.44 21.58
CA GLU A 418 8.21 -15.91 20.43
C GLU A 418 8.14 -14.85 19.30
N LEU A 419 8.02 -13.55 19.64
CA LEU A 419 8.10 -12.47 18.66
C LEU A 419 9.45 -12.46 17.94
N HIS A 420 10.54 -12.51 18.70
CA HIS A 420 11.90 -12.48 18.18
C HIS A 420 12.26 -13.72 17.34
N LEU A 421 11.71 -14.91 17.67
CA LEU A 421 11.84 -16.13 16.86
C LEU A 421 11.18 -15.98 15.49
N ASN A 422 10.11 -15.21 15.40
CA ASN A 422 9.43 -14.90 14.15
C ASN A 422 10.01 -13.64 13.44
N ASP A 423 11.21 -13.21 13.83
CA ASP A 423 11.88 -12.00 13.31
C ASP A 423 11.05 -10.71 13.42
N VAL A 424 10.12 -10.65 14.36
CA VAL A 424 9.32 -9.45 14.66
C VAL A 424 9.88 -8.75 15.89
N THR A 425 10.05 -7.44 15.79
CA THR A 425 10.36 -6.57 16.92
C THR A 425 9.24 -5.55 17.12
N MET A 426 8.92 -5.27 18.38
CA MET A 426 7.88 -4.29 18.75
C MET A 426 8.33 -2.85 18.43
N GLY A 427 9.60 -2.58 18.73
CA GLY A 427 10.22 -1.31 18.47
C GLY A 427 9.85 -0.17 19.39
N ASP A 428 8.67 -0.19 19.99
CA ASP A 428 8.21 0.54 21.18
C ASP A 428 7.68 -0.51 22.14
N CYS A 429 8.63 -1.30 22.68
CA CYS A 429 8.36 -2.45 23.51
C CYS A 429 8.19 -2.04 24.96
N ASN A 430 7.17 -1.26 25.26
CA ASN A 430 6.92 -0.73 26.59
C ASN A 430 5.84 -1.54 27.34
N PRO A 431 5.79 -1.48 28.70
CA PRO A 431 4.87 -2.29 29.51
C PRO A 431 3.38 -1.98 29.29
N PHE A 432 3.03 -0.88 28.64
CA PHE A 432 1.65 -0.52 28.34
C PHE A 432 1.13 -1.17 27.05
N SER A 433 2.04 -1.70 26.22
CA SER A 433 1.71 -2.37 24.95
C SER A 433 1.28 -3.83 25.14
N PHE A 434 1.34 -4.36 26.36
CA PHE A 434 0.93 -5.72 26.72
C PHE A 434 -0.29 -5.68 27.63
N ILE A 435 -1.44 -6.15 27.15
CA ILE A 435 -2.71 -6.18 27.89
C ILE A 435 -3.00 -7.58 28.38
N PHE A 436 -3.06 -7.78 29.69
CA PHE A 436 -3.42 -9.02 30.35
C PHE A 436 -4.95 -9.08 30.50
N THR A 437 -5.57 -10.11 29.93
CA THR A 437 -7.02 -10.33 30.00
C THR A 437 -7.41 -11.21 31.18
N GLY A 438 -8.72 -11.30 31.46
CA GLY A 438 -9.24 -12.17 32.50
C GLY A 438 -8.96 -13.66 32.29
N SER A 439 -8.76 -14.10 31.04
CA SER A 439 -8.33 -15.43 30.65
C SER A 439 -6.83 -15.67 30.81
N GLN A 440 -6.09 -14.70 31.34
CA GLN A 440 -4.63 -14.68 31.50
C GLN A 440 -3.85 -14.69 30.15
N GLU A 441 -4.50 -14.42 29.06
CA GLU A 441 -3.86 -14.21 27.76
C GLU A 441 -3.28 -12.80 27.69
N ILE A 442 -2.23 -12.65 26.88
CA ILE A 442 -1.61 -11.35 26.59
C ILE A 442 -2.01 -10.92 25.19
N TYR A 443 -2.56 -9.72 25.06
CA TYR A 443 -2.80 -9.03 23.81
C TYR A 443 -1.71 -8.00 23.56
N LEU A 444 -1.24 -7.97 22.32
CA LEU A 444 -0.26 -7.00 21.83
C LEU A 444 -0.98 -5.79 21.23
N THR A 445 -0.58 -4.59 21.65
CA THR A 445 -1.15 -3.31 21.21
C THR A 445 -0.04 -2.33 20.86
N ASP A 446 -0.41 -1.20 20.24
CA ASP A 446 0.51 -0.12 19.86
C ASP A 446 1.64 -0.58 18.93
N LEU A 447 1.26 -1.30 17.86
CA LEU A 447 2.17 -1.96 16.92
C LEU A 447 2.72 -1.02 15.83
N GLU A 448 2.57 0.29 15.98
CA GLU A 448 2.92 1.28 14.96
C GLU A 448 4.43 1.40 14.69
N GLN A 449 5.27 0.95 15.64
CA GLN A 449 6.73 0.93 15.53
C GLN A 449 7.31 -0.46 15.26
N CYS A 450 6.45 -1.48 15.13
CA CYS A 450 6.89 -2.82 14.82
C CYS A 450 7.65 -2.89 13.49
N SER A 451 8.57 -3.83 13.41
CA SER A 451 9.35 -4.07 12.19
C SER A 451 9.77 -5.54 12.08
N LEU A 452 9.96 -6.00 10.84
CA LEU A 452 10.61 -7.27 10.57
C LEU A 452 12.12 -7.08 10.66
N LYS A 453 12.81 -8.04 11.30
CA LYS A 453 14.28 -8.01 11.46
C LYS A 453 14.81 -6.72 12.10
N GLY A 454 14.07 -6.19 13.07
CA GLY A 454 14.47 -5.00 13.82
C GLY A 454 15.50 -5.28 14.90
N LEU A 455 15.71 -4.30 15.79
CA LEU A 455 16.70 -4.37 16.87
C LEU A 455 16.13 -5.12 18.10
N LYS A 456 16.31 -6.42 18.17
CA LYS A 456 15.88 -7.27 19.30
C LYS A 456 16.46 -6.79 20.65
N PRO A 457 17.76 -6.43 20.77
CA PRO A 457 18.30 -5.88 22.01
C PRO A 457 17.59 -4.63 22.53
N TRP A 458 17.09 -3.77 21.62
CA TRP A 458 16.33 -2.59 22.00
C TRP A 458 15.02 -2.96 22.70
N ASP A 459 14.24 -3.88 22.13
CA ASP A 459 12.97 -4.33 22.74
C ASP A 459 13.19 -4.88 24.16
N LEU A 460 14.25 -5.68 24.36
CA LEU A 460 14.61 -6.22 25.66
C LEU A 460 14.97 -5.11 26.65
N THR A 461 15.84 -4.18 26.23
CA THR A 461 16.25 -3.06 27.07
C THR A 461 15.07 -2.20 27.47
N GLU A 462 14.24 -1.83 26.48
CA GLU A 462 13.10 -0.94 26.69
C GLU A 462 12.09 -1.56 27.66
N LEU A 463 11.67 -2.81 27.41
CA LEU A 463 10.68 -3.47 28.25
C LEU A 463 11.17 -3.65 29.69
N ILE A 464 12.40 -4.13 29.87
CA ILE A 464 12.96 -4.37 31.21
C ILE A 464 13.12 -3.05 31.97
N LEU A 465 13.78 -2.04 31.38
CA LEU A 465 14.09 -0.81 32.07
C LEU A 465 12.86 0.08 32.26
N TYR A 466 11.94 0.10 31.31
CA TYR A 466 10.71 0.86 31.44
C TYR A 466 9.79 0.23 32.50
N THR A 467 9.68 -1.08 32.55
CA THR A 467 8.93 -1.77 33.62
C THR A 467 9.59 -1.52 34.98
N ALA A 468 10.92 -1.57 35.07
CA ALA A 468 11.68 -1.31 36.28
C ALA A 468 11.42 0.08 36.86
N HIS A 469 11.10 1.08 36.04
CA HIS A 469 10.72 2.42 36.52
C HIS A 469 9.49 2.41 37.45
N TYR A 470 8.57 1.48 37.23
CA TYR A 470 7.30 1.38 37.97
C TYR A 470 7.36 0.38 39.13
N LEU A 471 8.43 -0.40 39.24
CA LEU A 471 8.61 -1.41 40.28
C LEU A 471 9.33 -0.85 41.53
N PRO A 472 9.03 -1.37 42.74
CA PRO A 472 9.89 -1.19 43.90
C PRO A 472 11.31 -1.67 43.62
N ALA A 473 12.30 -0.93 44.08
CA ALA A 473 13.71 -1.20 43.77
C ALA A 473 14.19 -2.63 44.15
N ASN A 474 13.61 -3.24 45.19
CA ASN A 474 13.93 -4.59 45.63
C ASN A 474 13.41 -5.68 44.68
N LEU A 475 12.43 -5.40 43.84
CA LEU A 475 11.84 -6.36 42.89
C LEU A 475 12.42 -6.24 41.45
N VAL A 476 13.19 -5.19 41.18
CA VAL A 476 13.73 -4.93 39.86
C VAL A 476 14.69 -6.01 39.37
N GLU A 477 15.61 -6.45 40.26
CA GLU A 477 16.58 -7.51 39.94
C GLU A 477 15.88 -8.85 39.66
N GLU A 478 14.88 -9.19 40.50
CA GLU A 478 14.07 -10.41 40.33
C GLU A 478 13.26 -10.40 39.04
N PHE A 479 12.57 -9.27 38.75
CA PHE A 479 11.84 -9.12 37.50
C PHE A 479 12.75 -9.33 36.29
N ALA A 480 13.90 -8.64 36.25
CA ALA A 480 14.84 -8.73 35.13
C ALA A 480 15.42 -10.15 34.98
N TYR A 481 15.72 -10.82 36.10
CA TYR A 481 16.21 -12.21 36.10
C TYR A 481 15.15 -13.19 35.54
N ILE A 482 13.91 -13.15 36.07
CA ILE A 482 12.84 -14.06 35.64
C ILE A 482 12.46 -13.82 34.19
N PHE A 483 12.34 -12.56 33.77
CA PHE A 483 12.09 -12.19 32.37
C PHE A 483 13.16 -12.75 31.45
N SER A 484 14.43 -12.51 31.75
CA SER A 484 15.57 -12.96 30.94
C SER A 484 15.68 -14.47 30.88
N LYS A 485 15.40 -15.15 32.01
CA LYS A 485 15.34 -16.61 32.07
C LYS A 485 14.24 -17.15 31.15
N ALA A 486 13.03 -16.63 31.27
CA ALA A 486 11.90 -17.05 30.45
C ALA A 486 12.14 -16.75 28.95
N TYR A 487 12.77 -15.62 28.63
CA TYR A 487 13.15 -15.27 27.26
C TYR A 487 14.09 -16.32 26.66
N LEU A 488 15.15 -16.70 27.35
CA LEU A 488 16.10 -17.72 26.87
C LEU A 488 15.50 -19.14 26.82
N GLU A 489 14.68 -19.52 27.81
CA GLU A 489 14.03 -20.83 27.87
C GLU A 489 13.00 -21.04 26.75
N ASN A 490 12.47 -19.95 26.19
CA ASN A 490 11.54 -19.98 25.07
C ASN A 490 12.21 -19.64 23.71
N GLY A 491 13.52 -19.78 23.60
CA GLY A 491 14.27 -19.71 22.35
C GLY A 491 14.79 -18.31 22.00
N GLY A 492 14.75 -17.36 22.92
CA GLY A 492 15.38 -16.06 22.74
C GLY A 492 16.90 -16.17 22.60
N ASP A 493 17.51 -15.25 21.86
CA ASP A 493 18.94 -15.25 21.60
C ASP A 493 19.75 -14.68 22.76
N LEU A 494 20.81 -15.41 23.15
CA LEU A 494 21.67 -15.03 24.27
C LEU A 494 22.54 -13.80 23.94
N GLY A 495 22.95 -13.65 22.67
CA GLY A 495 23.70 -12.49 22.19
C GLY A 495 22.86 -11.22 22.26
N ASP A 496 21.60 -11.27 21.81
CA ASP A 496 20.65 -10.16 21.90
C ASP A 496 20.42 -9.75 23.36
N LEU A 497 20.29 -10.72 24.27
CA LEU A 497 20.13 -10.43 25.69
C LEU A 497 21.36 -9.78 26.30
N LYS A 498 22.57 -10.24 25.94
CA LYS A 498 23.83 -9.61 26.37
C LYS A 498 23.94 -8.19 25.81
N GLU A 499 23.69 -8.02 24.52
CA GLU A 499 23.76 -6.71 23.85
C GLU A 499 22.76 -5.70 24.45
N SER A 500 21.60 -6.18 24.96
CA SER A 500 20.60 -5.31 25.61
C SER A 500 21.12 -4.57 26.83
N THR A 501 22.21 -5.05 27.46
CA THR A 501 22.84 -4.38 28.62
C THR A 501 23.85 -3.30 28.24
N GLU A 502 24.16 -3.14 26.95
CA GLU A 502 25.15 -2.17 26.50
C GLU A 502 24.69 -0.73 26.70
N GLN A 503 25.67 0.13 26.98
CA GLN A 503 25.44 1.54 27.28
C GLN A 503 24.78 2.29 26.12
N LYS A 504 24.96 1.85 24.87
CA LYS A 504 24.30 2.48 23.71
C LYS A 504 22.77 2.45 23.80
N TYR A 505 22.17 1.41 24.43
CA TYR A 505 20.72 1.29 24.64
C TYR A 505 20.30 1.86 25.98
N THR A 506 21.00 1.50 27.06
CA THR A 506 20.57 1.85 28.43
C THR A 506 20.59 3.36 28.69
N ARG A 507 21.56 4.10 28.11
CA ARG A 507 21.65 5.58 28.22
C ARG A 507 20.39 6.29 27.69
N LEU A 508 19.72 5.71 26.70
CA LEU A 508 18.53 6.32 26.12
C LEU A 508 17.35 6.32 27.09
N LEU A 509 17.33 5.40 28.03
CA LEU A 509 16.28 5.28 29.05
C LEU A 509 16.68 5.98 30.38
N SER A 510 17.87 6.57 30.44
CA SER A 510 18.34 7.25 31.66
C SER A 510 17.46 8.42 32.16
N PRO A 511 16.80 9.21 31.28
CA PRO A 511 15.86 10.23 31.76
C PRO A 511 14.60 9.65 32.37
N LEU A 512 14.22 8.42 31.98
CA LEU A 512 13.04 7.74 32.49
C LEU A 512 13.38 6.90 33.74
N THR A 513 14.46 6.10 33.65
CA THR A 513 14.85 5.13 34.66
C THR A 513 16.19 5.52 35.28
N PRO A 514 16.23 5.91 36.56
CA PRO A 514 17.45 6.32 37.25
C PRO A 514 18.53 5.26 37.25
N PHE A 515 19.80 5.66 37.21
CA PHE A 515 20.97 4.78 37.08
C PHE A 515 20.98 3.61 38.07
N TRP A 516 20.63 3.85 39.34
CA TRP A 516 20.61 2.80 40.38
C TRP A 516 19.52 1.74 40.15
N ILE A 517 18.42 2.09 39.47
CA ILE A 517 17.38 1.14 39.04
C ILE A 517 17.89 0.34 37.82
N GLN A 518 18.50 1.03 36.84
CA GLN A 518 19.12 0.37 35.69
C GLN A 518 20.18 -0.66 36.14
N SER A 519 21.06 -0.27 37.07
CA SER A 519 22.09 -1.15 37.62
C SER A 519 21.52 -2.43 38.24
N ARG A 520 20.39 -2.34 38.94
CA ARG A 520 19.71 -3.53 39.50
C ARG A 520 19.12 -4.41 38.40
N ALA A 521 18.49 -3.82 37.39
CA ALA A 521 17.96 -4.59 36.26
C ALA A 521 19.09 -5.30 35.50
N ILE A 522 20.19 -4.59 35.21
CA ILE A 522 21.36 -5.17 34.56
C ILE A 522 21.95 -6.32 35.38
N LYS A 523 22.01 -6.18 36.70
CA LYS A 523 22.49 -7.26 37.57
C LYS A 523 21.61 -8.51 37.49
N GLY A 524 20.28 -8.35 37.40
CA GLY A 524 19.37 -9.48 37.16
C GLY A 524 19.63 -10.21 35.84
N ILE A 525 19.91 -9.43 34.75
CA ILE A 525 20.29 -9.98 33.45
C ILE A 525 21.65 -10.70 33.54
N GLN A 526 22.65 -10.07 34.15
CA GLN A 526 24.00 -10.63 34.30
C GLN A 526 23.99 -11.97 35.02
N LYS A 527 23.19 -12.10 36.07
CA LYS A 527 23.05 -13.36 36.81
C LYS A 527 22.65 -14.55 35.91
N ILE A 528 21.70 -14.36 34.99
CA ILE A 528 21.30 -15.43 34.07
C ILE A 528 22.36 -15.67 32.98
N LEU A 529 23.08 -14.63 32.54
CA LEU A 529 24.19 -14.77 31.61
C LEU A 529 25.33 -15.61 32.22
N GLU A 530 25.68 -15.36 33.48
CA GLU A 530 26.69 -16.15 34.24
C GLU A 530 26.26 -17.63 34.41
N GLU A 531 24.99 -17.89 34.76
CA GLU A 531 24.43 -19.25 34.86
C GLU A 531 24.51 -19.99 33.51
N LYS A 532 24.51 -19.32 32.38
CA LYS A 532 24.66 -19.88 31.03
C LYS A 532 26.13 -19.94 30.57
N GLY A 533 27.10 -19.61 31.44
CA GLY A 533 28.54 -19.74 31.15
C GLY A 533 29.17 -18.56 30.40
N TYR A 534 28.49 -17.44 30.37
CA TYR A 534 29.05 -16.18 29.85
C TYR A 534 29.65 -15.36 31.02
N HIS A 535 30.97 -15.19 30.99
CA HIS A 535 31.72 -14.37 31.95
C HIS A 535 32.05 -12.99 31.35
#